data_7067458dd6a31ca8781e7d03526b30a2
#
_entry.id   7067458dd6a31ca8781e7d03526b30a2
#
_cell.length_a   1.000
_cell.length_b   1.000
_cell.length_c   1.000
_cell.angle_alpha   90.00
_cell.angle_beta   90.00
_cell.angle_gamma   90.00
#
_symmetry.space_group_name_H-M   'P 1'
#
loop_
_entity.id
_entity.type
_entity.pdbx_description
1 polymer ?
#
loop_
_entity_poly.entity_id
_entity_poly.type
_entity_poly.pdbx_seq_one_letter_code
_entity_poly.pdbx_strand_id
1 'polypeptide(L)'
;MNFKRKVYSRLLEWKEKYSDKYAVLLEGARRVGKSTIAQSFGENEYDSCILIDFSKATANILECFDDIANLNIFFLRLQAETGITLYEHKSLIIFDEVQLFPKARQAIKHLVADGRYSYLETGSLISIKKNVKDILLDTPIF
;
A
#
# COMPACT_ATOMS: atom_id res chain seq x y z
N MET A 1 -0.12 -17.20 -20.59
CA MET A 1 0.05 -16.86 -19.21
C MET A 1 -0.65 -15.57 -18.86
N ASN A 2 -1.37 -15.59 -17.80
CA ASN A 2 -2.14 -14.42 -17.51
C ASN A 2 -1.37 -13.39 -16.68
N PHE A 3 -1.87 -12.18 -16.72
CA PHE A 3 -1.35 -11.03 -16.03
C PHE A 3 -1.24 -11.26 -14.51
N LYS A 4 -2.28 -11.86 -13.94
CA LYS A 4 -2.34 -12.07 -12.49
C LYS A 4 -1.20 -12.93 -11.95
N ARG A 5 -0.91 -14.02 -12.64
CA ARG A 5 0.16 -14.94 -12.22
C ARG A 5 1.52 -14.25 -12.28
N LYS A 6 1.74 -13.49 -13.34
CA LYS A 6 3.00 -12.80 -13.53
C LYS A 6 3.22 -11.73 -12.46
N VAL A 7 2.18 -10.96 -12.18
CA VAL A 7 2.24 -9.92 -11.14
C VAL A 7 2.45 -10.56 -9.77
N TYR A 8 1.73 -11.63 -9.47
CA TYR A 8 1.85 -12.30 -8.18
C TYR A 8 3.27 -12.79 -7.93
N SER A 9 3.91 -13.37 -8.95
CA SER A 9 5.30 -13.81 -8.84
C SER A 9 6.24 -12.67 -8.53
N ARG A 10 6.01 -11.51 -9.15
CA ARG A 10 6.82 -10.32 -8.87
C ARG A 10 6.61 -9.78 -7.47
N LEU A 11 5.37 -9.84 -6.99
CA LEU A 11 5.07 -9.44 -5.62
C LEU A 11 5.76 -10.34 -4.60
N LEU A 12 5.81 -11.63 -4.86
CA LEU A 12 6.53 -12.56 -3.99
C LEU A 12 8.03 -12.22 -3.93
N GLU A 13 8.61 -11.92 -5.07
CA GLU A 13 10.01 -11.51 -5.13
C GLU A 13 10.24 -10.22 -4.36
N TRP A 14 9.36 -9.24 -4.55
CA TRP A 14 9.44 -7.98 -3.82
C TRP A 14 9.34 -8.21 -2.31
N LYS A 15 8.39 -9.04 -1.88
CA LYS A 15 8.21 -9.32 -0.46
C LYS A 15 9.49 -9.87 0.16
N GLU A 16 10.12 -10.80 -0.54
CA GLU A 16 11.33 -11.48 -0.03
C GLU A 16 12.54 -10.56 -0.02
N LYS A 17 12.73 -9.77 -1.08
CA LYS A 17 13.99 -9.06 -1.28
C LYS A 17 13.92 -7.56 -0.93
N TYR A 18 12.77 -6.93 -1.07
CA TYR A 18 12.70 -5.47 -1.06
C TYR A 18 11.63 -4.88 -0.16
N SER A 19 10.77 -5.68 0.46
CA SER A 19 9.62 -5.13 1.20
C SER A 19 10.01 -4.31 2.42
N ASP A 20 11.22 -4.48 2.91
CA ASP A 20 11.75 -3.68 4.02
C ASP A 20 12.42 -2.38 3.54
N LYS A 21 12.57 -2.21 2.23
CA LYS A 21 13.26 -1.06 1.64
C LYS A 21 12.34 -0.18 0.83
N TYR A 22 11.36 -0.76 0.16
CA TYR A 22 10.46 -0.04 -0.75
C TYR A 22 9.04 -0.52 -0.58
N ALA A 23 8.09 0.40 -0.75
CA ALA A 23 6.73 0.01 -1.08
C ALA A 23 6.72 -0.46 -2.54
N VAL A 24 5.73 -1.26 -2.91
CA VAL A 24 5.55 -1.67 -4.30
C VAL A 24 4.32 -0.97 -4.87
N LEU A 25 4.39 -0.56 -6.12
CA LEU A 25 3.29 0.11 -6.80
C LEU A 25 2.78 -0.76 -7.95
N LEU A 26 1.51 -1.09 -7.91
CA LEU A 26 0.82 -1.70 -9.04
C LEU A 26 0.11 -0.60 -9.80
N GLU A 27 0.56 -0.30 -11.01
CA GLU A 27 -0.09 0.71 -11.82
C GLU A 27 -0.69 0.09 -13.08
N GLY A 28 -1.65 0.78 -13.66
CA GLY A 28 -2.31 0.30 -14.87
C GLY A 28 -3.73 0.77 -14.95
N ALA A 29 -4.44 0.29 -15.97
CA ALA A 29 -5.83 0.63 -16.15
C ALA A 29 -6.69 0.05 -15.04
N ARG A 30 -7.79 0.72 -14.76
CA ARG A 30 -8.70 0.33 -13.67
C ARG A 30 -9.18 -1.12 -13.74
N ARG A 31 -9.30 -1.68 -14.94
CA ARG A 31 -9.96 -2.97 -15.14
C ARG A 31 -9.01 -4.16 -15.21
N VAL A 32 -7.75 -3.97 -14.83
CA VAL A 32 -6.80 -5.09 -14.88
C VAL A 32 -6.77 -5.92 -13.59
N GLY A 33 -7.61 -5.58 -12.60
CA GLY A 33 -7.73 -6.39 -11.39
C GLY A 33 -6.65 -6.12 -10.35
N LYS A 34 -6.11 -4.91 -10.31
CA LYS A 34 -5.04 -4.55 -9.36
C LYS A 34 -5.45 -4.75 -7.92
N SER A 35 -6.63 -4.27 -7.55
CA SER A 35 -7.11 -4.36 -6.17
C SER A 35 -7.32 -5.80 -5.75
N THR A 36 -7.85 -6.61 -6.64
CA THR A 36 -8.09 -8.03 -6.39
C THR A 36 -6.77 -8.77 -6.16
N ILE A 37 -5.78 -8.50 -7.00
CA ILE A 37 -4.47 -9.13 -6.87
C ILE A 37 -3.80 -8.69 -5.57
N ALA A 38 -3.84 -7.40 -5.27
CA ALA A 38 -3.23 -6.86 -4.06
C ALA A 38 -3.85 -7.48 -2.81
N GLN A 39 -5.17 -7.54 -2.76
CA GLN A 39 -5.87 -8.09 -1.62
C GLN A 39 -5.58 -9.59 -1.46
N SER A 40 -5.63 -10.34 -2.55
CA SER A 40 -5.32 -11.76 -2.52
C SER A 40 -3.91 -12.00 -2.02
N PHE A 41 -2.95 -11.22 -2.50
CA PHE A 41 -1.56 -11.31 -2.07
C PHE A 41 -1.43 -11.05 -0.56
N GLY A 42 -2.07 -9.98 -0.07
CA GLY A 42 -2.02 -9.64 1.35
C GLY A 42 -2.63 -10.73 2.22
N GLU A 43 -3.77 -11.28 1.80
CA GLU A 43 -4.45 -12.32 2.57
C GLU A 43 -3.67 -13.64 2.59
N ASN A 44 -2.99 -13.96 1.50
CA ASN A 44 -2.28 -15.24 1.38
C ASN A 44 -0.87 -15.20 1.97
N GLU A 45 -0.22 -14.03 1.95
CA GLU A 45 1.21 -13.97 2.24
C GLU A 45 1.54 -13.29 3.56
N TYR A 46 0.57 -12.70 4.24
CA TYR A 46 0.79 -11.99 5.50
C TYR A 46 -0.18 -12.47 6.57
N ASP A 47 0.20 -12.24 7.83
CA ASP A 47 -0.65 -12.61 8.97
C ASP A 47 -1.88 -11.73 9.08
N SER A 48 -1.77 -10.48 8.69
CA SER A 48 -2.94 -9.61 8.53
C SER A 48 -2.69 -8.60 7.41
N CYS A 49 -3.78 -8.05 6.90
CA CYS A 49 -3.72 -7.12 5.79
C CYS A 49 -4.81 -6.07 5.96
N ILE A 50 -4.42 -4.80 5.89
CA ILE A 50 -5.38 -3.70 5.86
C ILE A 50 -5.37 -3.13 4.45
N LEU A 51 -6.55 -3.08 3.83
CA LEU A 51 -6.71 -2.42 2.53
C LEU A 51 -7.50 -1.14 2.73
N ILE A 52 -6.91 -0.02 2.36
CA ILE A 52 -7.60 1.26 2.37
C ILE A 52 -7.91 1.63 0.92
N ASP A 53 -9.21 1.59 0.59
CA ASP A 53 -9.68 1.99 -0.74
C ASP A 53 -10.00 3.48 -0.70
N PHE A 54 -9.12 4.30 -1.25
CA PHE A 54 -9.28 5.76 -1.17
C PHE A 54 -10.44 6.27 -2.02
N SER A 55 -11.01 5.45 -2.88
CA SER A 55 -12.24 5.84 -3.60
C SER A 55 -13.48 5.78 -2.71
N LYS A 56 -13.40 5.08 -1.57
CA LYS A 56 -14.52 4.85 -0.66
C LYS A 56 -14.19 5.11 0.79
N ALA A 57 -12.99 5.59 1.09
CA ALA A 57 -12.55 5.74 2.47
C ALA A 57 -13.44 6.71 3.24
N THR A 58 -13.75 6.36 4.48
CA THR A 58 -14.52 7.23 5.37
C THR A 58 -13.66 8.38 5.86
N ALA A 59 -14.34 9.43 6.36
CA ALA A 59 -13.61 10.55 6.96
C ALA A 59 -12.71 10.09 8.10
N ASN A 60 -13.16 9.14 8.91
CA ASN A 60 -12.37 8.64 10.04
C ASN A 60 -11.08 7.98 9.58
N ILE A 61 -11.13 7.21 8.51
CA ILE A 61 -9.92 6.60 7.94
C ILE A 61 -8.96 7.68 7.44
N LEU A 62 -9.48 8.65 6.70
CA LEU A 62 -8.64 9.72 6.17
C LEU A 62 -8.02 10.57 7.28
N GLU A 63 -8.74 10.78 8.36
CA GLU A 63 -8.26 11.55 9.51
C GLU A 63 -7.10 10.85 10.23
N CYS A 64 -6.96 9.53 10.09
CA CYS A 64 -5.81 8.83 10.66
C CYS A 64 -4.49 9.44 10.15
N PHE A 65 -4.49 9.91 8.91
CA PHE A 65 -3.29 10.48 8.31
C PHE A 65 -2.91 11.85 8.89
N ASP A 66 -3.78 12.46 9.67
CA ASP A 66 -3.44 13.69 10.39
C ASP A 66 -2.39 13.43 11.47
N ASP A 67 -2.30 12.18 11.92
CA ASP A 67 -1.34 11.78 12.96
C ASP A 67 -0.07 11.17 12.37
N ILE A 68 0.19 11.37 11.10
CA ILE A 68 1.31 10.71 10.42
C ILE A 68 2.68 11.09 11.02
N ALA A 69 2.75 12.22 11.71
CA ALA A 69 3.96 12.62 12.40
C ALA A 69 4.25 11.76 13.66
N ASN A 70 3.21 11.11 14.19
CA ASN A 70 3.34 10.17 15.30
C ASN A 70 2.78 8.83 14.86
N LEU A 71 3.65 7.95 14.38
CA LEU A 71 3.22 6.70 13.77
C LEU A 71 2.58 5.74 14.78
N ASN A 72 2.94 5.81 16.04
CA ASN A 72 2.26 4.98 17.04
C ASN A 72 0.77 5.29 17.10
N ILE A 73 0.43 6.58 17.09
CA ILE A 73 -0.97 7.01 17.07
C ILE A 73 -1.63 6.66 15.75
N PHE A 74 -0.93 6.89 14.64
CA PHE A 74 -1.45 6.56 13.32
C PHE A 74 -1.86 5.08 13.24
N PHE A 75 -0.97 4.17 13.63
CA PHE A 75 -1.27 2.75 13.56
C PHE A 75 -2.35 2.32 14.54
N LEU A 76 -2.38 2.92 15.73
CA LEU A 76 -3.47 2.62 16.69
C LEU A 76 -4.82 3.02 16.13
N ARG A 77 -4.92 4.21 15.54
CA ARG A 77 -6.17 4.67 14.96
C ARG A 77 -6.59 3.82 13.77
N LEU A 78 -5.62 3.45 12.93
CA LEU A 78 -5.92 2.64 11.76
C LEU A 78 -6.46 1.26 12.16
N GLN A 79 -5.87 0.64 13.17
CA GLN A 79 -6.36 -0.64 13.69
C GLN A 79 -7.75 -0.50 14.30
N ALA A 80 -7.98 0.58 15.04
CA ALA A 80 -9.29 0.82 15.65
C ALA A 80 -10.38 1.00 14.59
N GLU A 81 -10.09 1.78 13.55
CA GLU A 81 -11.07 2.06 12.50
C GLU A 81 -11.36 0.85 11.61
N THR A 82 -10.36 0.02 11.37
CA THR A 82 -10.52 -1.14 10.48
C THR A 82 -10.91 -2.41 11.21
N GLY A 83 -10.68 -2.47 12.51
CA GLY A 83 -10.87 -3.69 13.29
C GLY A 83 -9.84 -4.78 12.99
N ILE A 84 -8.76 -4.42 12.31
CA ILE A 84 -7.72 -5.38 11.92
C ILE A 84 -6.47 -5.09 12.73
N THR A 85 -5.92 -6.12 13.38
CA THR A 85 -4.69 -5.99 14.14
C THR A 85 -3.48 -6.06 13.22
N LEU A 86 -2.51 -5.19 13.46
CA LEU A 86 -1.24 -5.19 12.72
C LEU A 86 -0.15 -5.88 13.54
N TYR A 87 0.65 -6.70 12.88
CA TYR A 87 1.76 -7.43 13.49
C TYR A 87 3.06 -6.99 12.84
N GLU A 88 4.04 -6.56 13.64
CA GLU A 88 5.30 -6.06 13.11
C GLU A 88 5.98 -7.13 12.25
N HIS A 89 6.38 -6.72 11.05
CA HIS A 89 7.06 -7.55 10.04
C HIS A 89 6.19 -8.67 9.47
N LYS A 90 4.89 -8.70 9.79
CA LYS A 90 3.99 -9.76 9.34
C LYS A 90 2.69 -9.23 8.76
N SER A 91 2.56 -7.92 8.59
CA SER A 91 1.33 -7.32 8.07
C SER A 91 1.61 -6.48 6.84
N LEU A 92 0.64 -6.44 5.96
CA LEU A 92 0.66 -5.61 4.75
C LEU A 92 -0.41 -4.54 4.85
N ILE A 93 -0.05 -3.32 4.49
CA ILE A 93 -1.03 -2.24 4.35
C ILE A 93 -1.08 -1.87 2.87
N ILE A 94 -2.28 -1.93 2.30
CA ILE A 94 -2.53 -1.65 0.89
C ILE A 94 -3.21 -0.29 0.77
N PHE A 95 -2.60 0.61 0.00
CA PHE A 95 -3.18 1.89 -0.35
C PHE A 95 -3.76 1.76 -1.75
N ASP A 96 -5.07 1.50 -1.83
CA ASP A 96 -5.76 1.24 -3.09
C ASP A 96 -6.29 2.56 -3.68
N GLU A 97 -6.02 2.78 -4.96
CA GLU A 97 -6.32 4.04 -5.65
C GLU A 97 -5.68 5.23 -4.95
N VAL A 98 -4.40 5.10 -4.66
CA VAL A 98 -3.66 6.04 -3.81
C VAL A 98 -3.60 7.45 -4.39
N GLN A 99 -3.74 7.60 -5.71
CA GLN A 99 -3.71 8.91 -6.34
C GLN A 99 -4.88 9.80 -5.89
N LEU A 100 -5.93 9.19 -5.34
CA LEU A 100 -7.10 9.95 -4.86
C LEU A 100 -6.85 10.62 -3.51
N PHE A 101 -5.77 10.26 -2.83
CA PHE A 101 -5.43 10.86 -1.54
C PHE A 101 -3.92 11.11 -1.47
N PRO A 102 -3.45 12.23 -2.04
CA PRO A 102 -2.00 12.51 -2.10
C PRO A 102 -1.28 12.48 -0.77
N LYS A 103 -1.97 12.80 0.31
CA LYS A 103 -1.38 12.77 1.65
C LYS A 103 -0.86 11.37 2.01
N ALA A 104 -1.61 10.32 1.66
CA ALA A 104 -1.16 8.96 1.87
C ALA A 104 0.06 8.64 1.01
N ARG A 105 0.05 9.07 -0.23
CA ARG A 105 1.17 8.84 -1.13
C ARG A 105 2.44 9.52 -0.62
N GLN A 106 2.31 10.72 -0.09
CA GLN A 106 3.45 11.43 0.46
C GLN A 106 4.00 10.77 1.72
N ALA A 107 3.16 10.04 2.45
CA ALA A 107 3.55 9.39 3.69
C ALA A 107 4.37 8.11 3.48
N ILE A 108 4.36 7.55 2.27
CA ILE A 108 4.95 6.23 2.03
C ILE A 108 6.41 6.14 2.44
N LYS A 109 7.23 7.12 2.10
CA LYS A 109 8.64 7.10 2.47
C LYS A 109 8.83 7.03 3.98
N HIS A 110 8.05 7.81 4.68
CA HIS A 110 8.10 7.85 6.14
C HIS A 110 7.67 6.51 6.74
N LEU A 111 6.61 5.93 6.20
CA LEU A 111 6.09 4.65 6.66
C LEU A 111 7.07 3.50 6.39
N VAL A 112 7.67 3.48 5.21
CA VAL A 112 8.66 2.45 4.87
C VAL A 112 9.89 2.60 5.75
N ALA A 113 10.35 3.83 5.99
CA ALA A 113 11.51 4.09 6.85
C ALA A 113 11.28 3.62 8.28
N ASP A 114 10.05 3.72 8.77
CA ASP A 114 9.67 3.19 10.09
C ASP A 114 9.89 1.68 10.17
N GLY A 115 9.61 0.95 9.11
CA GLY A 115 9.98 -0.45 8.97
C GLY A 115 9.11 -1.48 9.65
N ARG A 116 8.02 -1.09 10.30
CA ARG A 116 7.19 -2.07 11.02
C ARG A 116 6.36 -2.96 10.11
N TYR A 117 5.90 -2.41 8.98
CA TYR A 117 4.97 -3.12 8.08
C TYR A 117 5.42 -2.98 6.64
N SER A 118 4.83 -3.80 5.77
CA SER A 118 5.06 -3.70 4.33
C SER A 118 3.93 -2.90 3.69
N TYR A 119 4.23 -2.23 2.58
CA TYR A 119 3.27 -1.33 1.92
C TYR A 119 3.17 -1.63 0.44
N LEU A 120 1.93 -1.70 -0.04
CA LEU A 120 1.61 -1.91 -1.45
C LEU A 120 0.63 -0.82 -1.87
N GLU A 121 0.90 -0.18 -3.00
CA GLU A 121 0.03 0.85 -3.54
C GLU A 121 -0.54 0.41 -4.86
N THR A 122 -1.78 0.81 -5.14
CA THR A 122 -2.35 0.69 -6.47
C THR A 122 -2.77 2.06 -6.95
N GLY A 123 -2.83 2.25 -8.25
CA GLY A 123 -3.30 3.51 -8.80
C GLY A 123 -3.35 3.49 -10.31
N SER A 124 -4.00 4.51 -10.87
CA SER A 124 -4.07 4.64 -12.30
C SER A 124 -2.81 5.28 -12.84
N LEU A 125 -2.40 4.84 -14.02
CA LEU A 125 -1.16 5.24 -14.66
C LEU A 125 -1.01 6.76 -14.82
N ILE A 126 -2.06 7.42 -15.26
CA ILE A 126 -1.98 8.85 -15.58
C ILE A 126 -1.73 9.69 -14.34
N SER A 127 -2.49 9.45 -13.28
CA SER A 127 -2.38 10.23 -12.05
C SER A 127 -1.06 10.00 -11.35
N ILE A 128 -0.56 8.77 -11.38
CA ILE A 128 0.68 8.44 -10.71
C ILE A 128 1.88 9.09 -11.41
N LYS A 129 1.89 9.14 -12.72
CA LYS A 129 3.00 9.73 -13.48
C LYS A 129 3.24 11.20 -13.17
N LYS A 130 2.22 11.91 -12.73
CA LYS A 130 2.39 13.32 -12.37
C LYS A 130 3.24 13.51 -11.11
N ASN A 131 3.33 12.49 -10.27
CA ASN A 131 4.02 12.58 -8.99
C ASN A 131 5.21 11.64 -8.88
N VAL A 132 5.65 11.11 -10.00
CA VAL A 132 6.59 10.00 -10.00
C VAL A 132 8.04 10.40 -9.69
N LYS A 133 8.39 11.66 -9.89
CA LYS A 133 9.76 12.13 -9.67
C LYS A 133 10.29 11.79 -8.28
N ASP A 134 9.45 11.95 -7.27
CA ASP A 134 9.87 11.76 -5.89
C ASP A 134 9.76 10.32 -5.43
N ILE A 135 9.13 9.48 -6.23
CA ILE A 135 8.72 8.14 -5.79
C ILE A 135 9.41 7.03 -6.55
N LEU A 136 9.78 7.27 -7.80
CA LEU A 136 10.41 6.24 -8.65
C LEU A 136 11.67 5.65 -8.07
N LEU A 137 12.41 6.42 -7.28
CA LEU A 137 13.64 5.95 -6.67
C LEU A 137 13.40 4.92 -5.57
N ASP A 138 12.20 4.92 -5.00
CA ASP A 138 11.88 4.13 -3.81
C ASP A 138 10.81 3.08 -4.03
N THR A 139 10.17 3.05 -5.20
CA THR A 139 9.02 2.19 -5.42
C THR A 139 9.12 1.46 -6.75
N PRO A 140 9.27 0.12 -6.75
CA PRO A 140 9.19 -0.64 -7.99
C PRO A 140 7.81 -0.48 -8.61
N ILE A 141 7.75 -0.38 -9.93
CA ILE A 141 6.51 -0.21 -10.67
C ILE A 141 6.26 -1.45 -11.52
N PHE A 142 5.08 -1.99 -11.40
CA PHE A 142 4.65 -3.15 -12.18
C PHE A 142 3.51 -2.80 -13.13
#